data_ad6a4a8488a718676afaf10e504d4a8f
#
_entry.id   ad6a4a8488a718676afaf10e504d4a8f
#
_cell.length_a   1.000
_cell.length_b   1.000
_cell.length_c   1.000
_cell.angle_alpha   90.00
_cell.angle_beta   90.00
_cell.angle_gamma   90.00
#
_symmetry.space_group_name_H-M   'P 1'
#
loop_
_entity.id
_entity.type
_entity.pdbx_description
1 polymer ?
#
loop_
_entity_poly.entity_id
_entity_poly.type
_entity_poly.pdbx_seq_one_letter_code
_entity_poly.pdbx_strand_id
1 'polypeptide(L)'
;MTALPNIPRLYTALAECLAVGIYALPLGLRFGPKATLAVSAAWALVLCAFLQATGSVPLAWWIPCMAAAVAMQYLYLWLTRTISLLEAGYVCARAFVLAELAASAEWQLHCFLWPQRSGADGLSLALLAVVYSGVFGCIWMLEHKHASPKGRIVISGKAALVAVVMAAMVFAVSNLLFLGDREVDMSVYYIRTLVDICGVLILTVQHEQLREAALHSELAAMDEVLHRQYEQYKRSKEGIRLINSRYHELKIQIADIRAERDRAKQDAALARMESGIRRYEAENKTGNPVLDTLLTAKSMDCQQRGINMTSVADGSKLGFLTTRELCTLVGAPLDNAIECVTAEPDPEKRLLRVAVYDQSGCVMLRFENYCAQPVELGADGLPRHNTHGGYDLRGVQAAAQDHDGTMTLHWADGWFTLRILLPIPE
;
A
#
# COMPACT_ATOMS: atom_id res chain seq x y z
N MET A 1 4.58 -36.91 -49.84
CA MET A 1 5.30 -35.75 -49.25
C MET A 1 6.11 -36.30 -48.11
N THR A 2 7.41 -36.00 -48.02
CA THR A 2 8.23 -36.45 -46.92
C THR A 2 7.84 -35.68 -45.65
N ALA A 3 7.53 -36.39 -44.55
CA ALA A 3 7.20 -35.75 -43.28
C ALA A 3 8.32 -34.78 -42.85
N LEU A 4 7.98 -33.58 -42.47
CA LEU A 4 8.95 -32.58 -42.03
C LEU A 4 9.54 -32.98 -40.66
N PRO A 5 10.84 -32.73 -40.43
CA PRO A 5 11.50 -33.07 -39.19
C PRO A 5 11.00 -32.24 -38.01
N ASN A 6 10.94 -32.83 -36.83
CA ASN A 6 10.60 -32.11 -35.58
C ASN A 6 11.72 -31.15 -35.13
N ILE A 7 11.38 -30.15 -34.35
CA ILE A 7 12.33 -29.20 -33.76
C ILE A 7 13.42 -29.95 -32.96
N PRO A 8 14.70 -29.70 -33.22
CA PRO A 8 15.77 -30.30 -32.43
C PRO A 8 15.68 -29.92 -30.95
N ARG A 9 15.79 -30.88 -30.03
CA ARG A 9 15.64 -30.62 -28.58
C ARG A 9 16.66 -29.62 -28.02
N LEU A 10 17.85 -29.55 -28.60
CA LEU A 10 18.85 -28.57 -28.22
C LEU A 10 18.41 -27.12 -28.56
N TYR A 11 17.65 -26.94 -29.65
CA TYR A 11 17.11 -25.63 -30.01
C TYR A 11 16.08 -25.16 -28.97
N THR A 12 15.17 -26.07 -28.60
CA THR A 12 14.19 -25.77 -27.51
C THR A 12 14.91 -25.48 -26.20
N ALA A 13 15.91 -26.29 -25.81
CA ALA A 13 16.66 -26.09 -24.57
C ALA A 13 17.36 -24.70 -24.52
N LEU A 14 17.99 -24.33 -25.66
CA LEU A 14 18.65 -23.03 -25.77
C LEU A 14 17.64 -21.87 -25.68
N ALA A 15 16.46 -22.02 -26.34
CA ALA A 15 15.39 -21.02 -26.27
C ALA A 15 14.90 -20.85 -24.84
N GLU A 16 14.66 -21.94 -24.11
CA GLU A 16 14.26 -21.93 -22.71
C GLU A 16 15.28 -21.21 -21.79
N CYS A 17 16.56 -21.53 -21.96
CA CYS A 17 17.64 -20.91 -21.20
C CYS A 17 17.72 -19.40 -21.47
N LEU A 18 17.62 -18.98 -22.73
CA LEU A 18 17.68 -17.57 -23.12
C LEU A 18 16.45 -16.78 -22.65
N ALA A 19 15.26 -17.36 -22.80
CA ALA A 19 14.00 -16.74 -22.35
C ALA A 19 13.99 -16.52 -20.84
N VAL A 20 14.36 -17.54 -20.06
CA VAL A 20 14.51 -17.42 -18.61
C VAL A 20 15.57 -16.37 -18.25
N GLY A 21 16.70 -16.35 -18.99
CA GLY A 21 17.76 -15.35 -18.79
C GLY A 21 17.25 -13.93 -18.92
N ILE A 22 16.51 -13.61 -19.99
CA ILE A 22 15.97 -12.26 -20.26
C ILE A 22 15.07 -11.78 -19.13
N TYR A 23 14.10 -12.59 -18.72
CA TYR A 23 13.17 -12.20 -17.65
C TYR A 23 13.79 -12.26 -16.25
N ALA A 24 14.85 -13.04 -16.05
CA ALA A 24 15.56 -13.12 -14.79
C ALA A 24 16.57 -11.98 -14.57
N LEU A 25 17.13 -11.38 -15.63
CA LEU A 25 18.13 -10.31 -15.54
C LEU A 25 17.73 -9.12 -14.67
N PRO A 26 16.51 -8.55 -14.79
CA PRO A 26 16.09 -7.42 -13.98
C PRO A 26 15.76 -7.78 -12.53
N LEU A 27 15.68 -9.07 -12.19
CA LEU A 27 15.29 -9.54 -10.86
C LEU A 27 16.47 -9.55 -9.90
N GLY A 28 16.24 -9.18 -8.65
CA GLY A 28 17.25 -9.21 -7.60
C GLY A 28 17.85 -10.61 -7.38
N LEU A 29 19.15 -10.69 -7.19
CA LEU A 29 19.85 -11.93 -6.93
C LEU A 29 19.70 -12.35 -5.47
N ARG A 30 19.43 -13.64 -5.22
CA ARG A 30 19.44 -14.20 -3.85
C ARG A 30 20.85 -14.54 -3.39
N PHE A 31 21.74 -14.91 -4.31
CA PHE A 31 23.13 -15.24 -4.06
C PHE A 31 24.05 -14.20 -4.72
N GLY A 32 25.31 -14.21 -4.34
CA GLY A 32 26.31 -13.38 -5.00
C GLY A 32 26.41 -13.68 -6.52
N PRO A 33 26.86 -12.71 -7.34
CA PRO A 33 26.81 -12.84 -8.81
C PRO A 33 27.59 -14.04 -9.34
N LYS A 34 28.75 -14.36 -8.73
CA LYS A 34 29.55 -15.55 -9.13
C LYS A 34 28.83 -16.88 -8.85
N ALA A 35 28.20 -16.98 -7.66
CA ALA A 35 27.44 -18.17 -7.30
C ALA A 35 26.20 -18.34 -8.19
N THR A 36 25.47 -17.26 -8.45
CA THR A 36 24.33 -17.27 -9.36
C THR A 36 24.74 -17.70 -10.78
N LEU A 37 25.85 -17.19 -11.29
CA LEU A 37 26.38 -17.58 -12.60
C LEU A 37 26.69 -19.09 -12.66
N ALA A 38 27.35 -19.62 -11.62
CA ALA A 38 27.67 -21.07 -11.55
C ALA A 38 26.41 -21.93 -11.49
N VAL A 39 25.41 -21.53 -10.67
CA VAL A 39 24.11 -22.23 -10.59
C VAL A 39 23.36 -22.14 -11.92
N SER A 40 23.38 -20.99 -12.60
CA SER A 40 22.74 -20.81 -13.92
C SER A 40 23.37 -21.70 -14.98
N ALA A 41 24.70 -21.80 -15.02
CA ALA A 41 25.41 -22.67 -15.94
C ALA A 41 25.10 -24.16 -15.67
N ALA A 42 25.12 -24.58 -14.39
CA ALA A 42 24.78 -25.96 -14.00
C ALA A 42 23.31 -26.28 -14.36
N TRP A 43 22.37 -25.37 -14.08
CA TRP A 43 20.98 -25.55 -14.45
C TRP A 43 20.78 -25.65 -15.96
N ALA A 44 21.41 -24.81 -16.77
CA ALA A 44 21.33 -24.85 -18.22
C ALA A 44 21.86 -26.18 -18.77
N LEU A 45 22.99 -26.67 -18.24
CA LEU A 45 23.54 -28.00 -18.64
C LEU A 45 22.58 -29.13 -18.29
N VAL A 46 21.98 -29.11 -17.08
CA VAL A 46 21.02 -30.15 -16.66
C VAL A 46 19.77 -30.11 -17.53
N LEU A 47 19.24 -28.91 -17.83
CA LEU A 47 18.06 -28.73 -18.69
C LEU A 47 18.34 -29.25 -20.11
N CYS A 48 19.49 -28.87 -20.72
CA CYS A 48 19.89 -29.33 -22.03
C CYS A 48 20.04 -30.88 -22.07
N ALA A 49 20.71 -31.46 -21.08
CA ALA A 49 20.88 -32.92 -20.98
C ALA A 49 19.54 -33.64 -20.81
N PHE A 50 18.64 -33.07 -19.96
CA PHE A 50 17.30 -33.64 -19.74
C PHE A 50 16.45 -33.60 -21.02
N LEU A 51 16.37 -32.49 -21.72
CA LEU A 51 15.58 -32.36 -22.95
C LEU A 51 16.16 -33.23 -24.07
N GLN A 52 17.48 -33.35 -24.16
CA GLN A 52 18.11 -34.23 -25.12
C GLN A 52 17.82 -35.72 -24.83
N ALA A 53 17.92 -36.14 -23.57
CA ALA A 53 17.62 -37.51 -23.14
C ALA A 53 16.14 -37.88 -23.33
N THR A 54 15.24 -36.92 -23.22
CA THR A 54 13.78 -37.10 -23.39
C THR A 54 13.31 -36.91 -24.83
N GLY A 55 14.22 -36.67 -25.79
CA GLY A 55 13.89 -36.39 -27.18
C GLY A 55 13.28 -37.58 -27.94
N SER A 56 13.59 -38.81 -27.55
CA SER A 56 13.10 -40.06 -28.18
C SER A 56 11.98 -40.77 -27.42
N VAL A 57 11.43 -40.12 -26.37
CA VAL A 57 10.39 -40.69 -25.50
C VAL A 57 9.05 -40.76 -26.24
N PRO A 58 8.24 -41.82 -26.07
CA PRO A 58 6.88 -41.91 -26.64
C PRO A 58 6.00 -40.75 -26.22
N LEU A 59 5.04 -40.39 -27.08
CA LEU A 59 4.14 -39.23 -26.90
C LEU A 59 3.45 -39.18 -25.53
N ALA A 60 3.09 -40.35 -24.98
CA ALA A 60 2.45 -40.44 -23.65
C ALA A 60 3.32 -39.88 -22.50
N TRP A 61 4.66 -39.97 -22.63
CA TRP A 61 5.63 -39.50 -21.67
C TRP A 61 6.17 -38.11 -21.99
N TRP A 62 5.91 -37.61 -23.19
CA TRP A 62 6.39 -36.30 -23.63
C TRP A 62 5.80 -35.14 -22.80
N ILE A 63 4.46 -35.15 -22.54
CA ILE A 63 3.80 -34.10 -21.71
C ILE A 63 4.37 -34.08 -20.27
N PRO A 64 4.49 -35.23 -19.57
CA PRO A 64 5.17 -35.25 -18.26
C PRO A 64 6.61 -34.73 -18.29
N CYS A 65 7.39 -35.05 -19.34
CA CYS A 65 8.75 -34.53 -19.47
C CYS A 65 8.79 -33.02 -19.65
N MET A 66 7.89 -32.44 -20.46
CA MET A 66 7.81 -31.00 -20.61
C MET A 66 7.37 -30.32 -19.30
N ALA A 67 6.41 -30.90 -18.58
CA ALA A 67 6.03 -30.42 -17.26
C ALA A 67 7.20 -30.43 -16.27
N ALA A 68 8.06 -31.46 -16.31
CA ALA A 68 9.26 -31.53 -15.50
C ALA A 68 10.28 -30.45 -15.89
N ALA A 69 10.46 -30.16 -17.20
CA ALA A 69 11.33 -29.07 -17.66
C ALA A 69 10.85 -27.70 -17.15
N VAL A 70 9.54 -27.44 -17.26
CA VAL A 70 8.93 -26.20 -16.71
C VAL A 70 9.09 -26.13 -15.19
N ALA A 71 8.93 -27.24 -14.47
CA ALA A 71 9.17 -27.30 -13.03
C ALA A 71 10.64 -27.02 -12.66
N MET A 72 11.61 -27.47 -13.45
CA MET A 72 13.02 -27.12 -13.27
C MET A 72 13.28 -25.62 -13.49
N GLN A 73 12.67 -25.00 -14.50
CA GLN A 73 12.76 -23.56 -14.73
C GLN A 73 12.16 -22.76 -13.56
N TYR A 74 10.97 -23.15 -13.12
CA TYR A 74 10.29 -22.54 -11.98
C TYR A 74 11.16 -22.61 -10.71
N LEU A 75 11.69 -23.79 -10.42
CA LEU A 75 12.55 -24.01 -9.24
C LEU A 75 13.83 -23.17 -9.32
N TYR A 76 14.46 -23.12 -10.50
CA TYR A 76 15.64 -22.30 -10.74
C TYR A 76 15.37 -20.82 -10.46
N LEU A 77 14.28 -20.25 -10.99
CA LEU A 77 13.89 -18.86 -10.76
C LEU A 77 13.65 -18.59 -9.29
N TRP A 78 12.89 -19.44 -8.62
CA TRP A 78 12.59 -19.28 -7.21
C TRP A 78 13.81 -19.39 -6.29
N LEU A 79 14.73 -20.29 -6.59
CA LEU A 79 15.96 -20.51 -5.80
C LEU A 79 16.97 -19.38 -6.00
N THR A 80 17.13 -18.86 -7.20
CA THR A 80 18.22 -17.92 -7.55
C THR A 80 17.82 -16.46 -7.42
N ARG A 81 16.52 -16.13 -7.44
CA ARG A 81 16.01 -14.76 -7.41
C ARG A 81 15.28 -14.44 -6.13
N THR A 82 15.27 -13.15 -5.75
CA THR A 82 14.54 -12.67 -4.56
C THR A 82 13.07 -12.38 -4.90
N ILE A 83 12.35 -13.39 -5.36
CA ILE A 83 10.95 -13.32 -5.79
C ILE A 83 10.07 -14.29 -5.01
N SER A 84 8.77 -14.01 -4.93
CA SER A 84 7.77 -14.89 -4.34
C SER A 84 7.48 -16.09 -5.26
N LEU A 85 6.82 -17.12 -4.71
CA LEU A 85 6.36 -18.29 -5.50
C LEU A 85 5.43 -17.87 -6.64
N LEU A 86 4.54 -16.92 -6.43
CA LEU A 86 3.62 -16.42 -7.45
C LEU A 86 4.36 -15.67 -8.56
N GLU A 87 5.31 -14.80 -8.20
CA GLU A 87 6.16 -14.12 -9.17
C GLU A 87 7.00 -15.07 -10.00
N ALA A 88 7.57 -16.11 -9.36
CA ALA A 88 8.34 -17.14 -10.07
C ALA A 88 7.47 -17.89 -11.09
N GLY A 89 6.24 -18.25 -10.75
CA GLY A 89 5.27 -18.88 -11.66
C GLY A 89 4.90 -17.97 -12.84
N TYR A 90 4.66 -16.69 -12.55
CA TYR A 90 4.36 -15.70 -13.58
C TYR A 90 5.50 -15.50 -14.59
N VAL A 91 6.73 -15.34 -14.09
CA VAL A 91 7.93 -15.16 -14.91
C VAL A 91 8.22 -16.44 -15.71
N CYS A 92 8.07 -17.61 -15.08
CA CYS A 92 8.25 -18.91 -15.73
C CYS A 92 7.26 -19.11 -16.90
N ALA A 93 5.98 -18.75 -16.72
CA ALA A 93 4.97 -18.84 -17.76
C ALA A 93 5.32 -17.95 -18.98
N ARG A 94 5.73 -16.70 -18.72
CA ARG A 94 6.18 -15.78 -19.79
C ARG A 94 7.42 -16.31 -20.53
N ALA A 95 8.41 -16.79 -19.78
CA ALA A 95 9.64 -17.35 -20.35
C ALA A 95 9.36 -18.58 -21.21
N PHE A 96 8.47 -19.45 -20.75
CA PHE A 96 8.09 -20.64 -21.47
C PHE A 96 7.44 -20.34 -22.83
N VAL A 97 6.44 -19.43 -22.86
CA VAL A 97 5.76 -19.07 -24.12
C VAL A 97 6.71 -18.36 -25.08
N LEU A 98 7.62 -17.52 -24.56
CA LEU A 98 8.64 -16.87 -25.39
C LEU A 98 9.64 -17.90 -25.99
N ALA A 99 10.03 -18.92 -25.22
CA ALA A 99 10.90 -19.98 -25.70
C ALA A 99 10.23 -20.81 -26.81
N GLU A 100 8.94 -21.15 -26.64
CA GLU A 100 8.15 -21.84 -27.66
C GLU A 100 8.07 -20.99 -28.94
N LEU A 101 7.81 -19.70 -28.85
CA LEU A 101 7.80 -18.79 -30.00
C LEU A 101 9.16 -18.79 -30.72
N ALA A 102 10.27 -18.63 -30.00
CA ALA A 102 11.58 -18.53 -30.59
C ALA A 102 11.95 -19.86 -31.35
N ALA A 103 11.67 -21.00 -30.71
CA ALA A 103 11.93 -22.31 -31.33
C ALA A 103 11.02 -22.60 -32.52
N SER A 104 9.72 -22.21 -32.41
CA SER A 104 8.75 -22.39 -33.52
C SER A 104 9.06 -21.52 -34.72
N ALA A 105 9.37 -20.26 -34.49
CA ALA A 105 9.68 -19.30 -35.56
C ALA A 105 10.95 -19.67 -36.31
N GLU A 106 11.99 -20.07 -35.58
CA GLU A 106 13.24 -20.54 -36.20
C GLU A 106 13.02 -21.81 -37.05
N TRP A 107 12.34 -22.82 -36.47
CA TRP A 107 12.14 -24.07 -37.16
C TRP A 107 11.20 -23.95 -38.36
N GLN A 108 10.19 -23.09 -38.28
CA GLN A 108 9.34 -22.76 -39.43
C GLN A 108 10.16 -22.18 -40.59
N LEU A 109 11.04 -21.21 -40.31
CA LEU A 109 11.93 -20.63 -41.32
C LEU A 109 12.94 -21.64 -41.86
N HIS A 110 13.48 -22.49 -40.98
CA HIS A 110 14.37 -23.57 -41.36
C HIS A 110 13.72 -24.55 -42.37
N CYS A 111 12.53 -25.07 -42.03
CA CYS A 111 11.79 -25.99 -42.89
C CYS A 111 11.35 -25.32 -44.21
N PHE A 112 11.04 -24.00 -44.18
CA PHE A 112 10.71 -23.26 -45.39
C PHE A 112 11.91 -23.11 -46.34
N LEU A 113 13.09 -22.78 -45.79
CA LEU A 113 14.29 -22.55 -46.59
C LEU A 113 14.98 -23.88 -47.00
N TRP A 114 15.01 -24.86 -46.10
CA TRP A 114 15.78 -26.12 -46.29
C TRP A 114 15.05 -27.35 -45.72
N PRO A 115 13.94 -27.78 -46.34
CA PRO A 115 13.08 -28.84 -45.78
C PRO A 115 13.75 -30.21 -45.55
N GLN A 116 14.91 -30.45 -46.18
CA GLN A 116 15.61 -31.75 -46.07
C GLN A 116 16.91 -31.71 -45.23
N ARG A 117 17.22 -30.57 -44.61
CA ARG A 117 18.45 -30.43 -43.79
C ARG A 117 18.20 -30.83 -42.33
N SER A 118 19.22 -31.40 -41.72
CA SER A 118 19.14 -31.95 -40.36
C SER A 118 19.14 -30.90 -39.21
N GLY A 119 19.36 -29.63 -39.52
CA GLY A 119 19.49 -28.58 -38.50
C GLY A 119 20.86 -28.52 -37.80
N ALA A 120 21.77 -29.44 -38.07
CA ALA A 120 23.10 -29.47 -37.44
C ALA A 120 24.20 -28.76 -38.29
N ASP A 121 23.84 -28.25 -39.45
CA ASP A 121 24.77 -27.62 -40.39
C ASP A 121 25.10 -26.19 -39.94
N GLY A 122 26.27 -25.68 -40.36
CA GLY A 122 26.68 -24.30 -40.02
C GLY A 122 25.70 -23.22 -40.49
N LEU A 123 24.97 -23.42 -41.60
CA LEU A 123 23.96 -22.53 -42.11
C LEU A 123 22.70 -22.52 -41.25
N SER A 124 22.29 -23.70 -40.77
CA SER A 124 21.16 -23.82 -39.83
C SER A 124 21.46 -23.17 -38.48
N LEU A 125 22.71 -23.32 -37.98
CA LEU A 125 23.16 -22.64 -36.77
C LEU A 125 23.24 -21.11 -36.95
N ALA A 126 23.61 -20.63 -38.14
CA ALA A 126 23.59 -19.20 -38.44
C ALA A 126 22.15 -18.64 -38.44
N LEU A 127 21.20 -19.37 -39.04
CA LEU A 127 19.78 -19.01 -39.01
C LEU A 127 19.24 -18.96 -37.57
N LEU A 128 19.55 -19.97 -36.74
CA LEU A 128 19.22 -20.00 -35.33
C LEU A 128 19.71 -18.75 -34.60
N ALA A 129 21.00 -18.40 -34.81
CA ALA A 129 21.60 -17.22 -34.15
C ALA A 129 20.90 -15.93 -34.58
N VAL A 130 20.54 -15.78 -35.85
CA VAL A 130 19.84 -14.59 -36.36
C VAL A 130 18.43 -14.52 -35.81
N VAL A 131 17.63 -15.57 -35.87
CA VAL A 131 16.24 -15.59 -35.40
C VAL A 131 16.17 -15.39 -33.89
N TYR A 132 17.01 -16.11 -33.13
CA TYR A 132 17.03 -15.94 -31.66
C TYR A 132 17.49 -14.57 -31.24
N SER A 133 18.53 -14.02 -31.89
CA SER A 133 18.95 -12.65 -31.61
C SER A 133 17.85 -11.62 -31.92
N GLY A 134 17.09 -11.84 -32.99
CA GLY A 134 15.95 -10.99 -33.35
C GLY A 134 14.81 -11.06 -32.33
N VAL A 135 14.34 -12.28 -32.03
CA VAL A 135 13.20 -12.49 -31.10
C VAL A 135 13.56 -12.03 -29.69
N PHE A 136 14.68 -12.53 -29.16
CA PHE A 136 15.10 -12.21 -27.79
C PHE A 136 15.58 -10.77 -27.65
N GLY A 137 16.22 -10.19 -28.69
CA GLY A 137 16.62 -8.79 -28.72
C GLY A 137 15.40 -7.84 -28.71
N CYS A 138 14.36 -8.17 -29.48
CA CYS A 138 13.11 -7.40 -29.49
C CYS A 138 12.46 -7.38 -28.10
N ILE A 139 12.30 -8.55 -27.48
CA ILE A 139 11.71 -8.65 -26.14
C ILE A 139 12.60 -7.97 -25.10
N TRP A 140 13.92 -8.12 -25.17
CA TRP A 140 14.85 -7.45 -24.29
C TRP A 140 14.72 -5.92 -24.38
N MET A 141 14.61 -5.37 -25.61
CA MET A 141 14.39 -3.92 -25.79
C MET A 141 13.05 -3.46 -25.21
N LEU A 142 11.97 -4.25 -25.39
CA LEU A 142 10.67 -3.92 -24.83
C LEU A 142 10.69 -3.91 -23.29
N GLU A 143 11.29 -4.90 -22.67
CA GLU A 143 11.38 -5.02 -21.20
C GLU A 143 12.29 -3.93 -20.61
N HIS A 144 13.45 -3.61 -21.26
CA HIS A 144 14.41 -2.64 -20.73
C HIS A 144 14.00 -1.17 -20.98
N LYS A 145 13.32 -0.87 -22.08
CA LYS A 145 12.87 0.50 -22.38
C LYS A 145 11.95 1.05 -21.29
N HIS A 146 11.32 0.18 -20.55
CA HIS A 146 10.35 0.51 -19.52
C HIS A 146 10.76 0.07 -18.10
N ALA A 147 11.98 -0.38 -17.91
CA ALA A 147 12.46 -0.76 -16.59
C ALA A 147 12.46 0.45 -15.64
N SER A 148 11.48 0.54 -14.76
CA SER A 148 11.44 1.54 -13.70
C SER A 148 12.48 1.20 -12.63
N PRO A 149 13.36 2.11 -12.21
CA PRO A 149 14.46 1.81 -11.29
C PRO A 149 14.02 1.36 -9.89
N LYS A 150 12.77 1.51 -9.49
CA LYS A 150 12.30 1.31 -8.11
C LYS A 150 10.98 0.54 -7.93
N GLY A 151 10.22 0.27 -8.98
CA GLY A 151 8.90 -0.34 -8.83
C GLY A 151 8.92 -1.86 -8.99
N ARG A 152 9.01 -2.62 -7.89
CA ARG A 152 8.72 -4.06 -7.94
C ARG A 152 7.22 -4.24 -8.15
N ILE A 153 6.82 -4.80 -9.30
CA ILE A 153 5.42 -5.11 -9.58
C ILE A 153 5.01 -6.27 -8.67
N VAL A 154 4.06 -6.02 -7.78
CA VAL A 154 3.49 -7.09 -6.95
C VAL A 154 2.51 -7.88 -7.79
N ILE A 155 2.88 -9.13 -8.12
CA ILE A 155 2.04 -10.04 -8.89
C ILE A 155 0.94 -10.61 -8.00
N SER A 156 -0.31 -10.32 -8.32
CA SER A 156 -1.46 -10.92 -7.63
C SER A 156 -1.62 -12.39 -8.01
N GLY A 157 -2.21 -13.19 -7.10
CA GLY A 157 -2.50 -14.60 -7.39
C GLY A 157 -3.36 -14.80 -8.64
N LYS A 158 -4.30 -13.88 -8.91
CA LYS A 158 -5.11 -13.90 -10.12
C LYS A 158 -4.28 -13.69 -11.39
N ALA A 159 -3.36 -12.73 -11.38
CA ALA A 159 -2.50 -12.46 -12.53
C ALA A 159 -1.54 -13.63 -12.83
N ALA A 160 -0.96 -14.24 -11.79
CA ALA A 160 -0.13 -15.41 -11.94
C ALA A 160 -0.93 -16.61 -12.49
N LEU A 161 -2.12 -16.86 -11.98
CA LEU A 161 -3.01 -17.91 -12.47
C LEU A 161 -3.35 -17.73 -13.95
N VAL A 162 -3.74 -16.52 -14.36
CA VAL A 162 -4.06 -16.20 -15.76
C VAL A 162 -2.86 -16.46 -16.65
N ALA A 163 -1.65 -16.05 -16.26
CA ALA A 163 -0.44 -16.27 -17.06
C ALA A 163 -0.12 -17.77 -17.20
N VAL A 164 -0.24 -18.55 -16.13
CA VAL A 164 0.00 -20.01 -16.16
C VAL A 164 -1.05 -20.71 -17.02
N VAL A 165 -2.33 -20.37 -16.89
CA VAL A 165 -3.41 -20.93 -17.72
C VAL A 165 -3.20 -20.57 -19.19
N MET A 166 -2.82 -19.33 -19.51
CA MET A 166 -2.51 -18.90 -20.87
C MET A 166 -1.33 -19.67 -21.45
N ALA A 167 -0.25 -19.85 -20.68
CA ALA A 167 0.91 -20.65 -21.13
C ALA A 167 0.53 -22.12 -21.40
N ALA A 168 -0.30 -22.71 -20.53
CA ALA A 168 -0.81 -24.06 -20.72
C ALA A 168 -1.71 -24.18 -21.97
N MET A 169 -2.57 -23.18 -22.20
CA MET A 169 -3.44 -23.13 -23.39
C MET A 169 -2.62 -22.98 -24.69
N VAL A 170 -1.66 -22.06 -24.70
CA VAL A 170 -0.75 -21.85 -25.84
C VAL A 170 -0.02 -23.15 -26.15
N PHE A 171 0.58 -23.78 -25.13
CA PHE A 171 1.26 -25.08 -25.29
C PHE A 171 0.32 -26.15 -25.81
N ALA A 172 -0.88 -26.30 -25.25
CA ALA A 172 -1.84 -27.30 -25.68
C ALA A 172 -2.25 -27.12 -27.15
N VAL A 173 -2.61 -25.88 -27.55
CA VAL A 173 -3.04 -25.58 -28.92
C VAL A 173 -1.88 -25.69 -29.91
N SER A 174 -0.69 -25.18 -29.57
CA SER A 174 0.51 -25.27 -30.41
C SER A 174 0.92 -26.71 -30.70
N ASN A 175 0.65 -27.62 -29.75
CA ASN A 175 1.08 -29.02 -29.90
C ASN A 175 -0.06 -29.99 -30.26
N LEU A 176 -1.32 -29.54 -30.23
CA LEU A 176 -2.49 -30.39 -30.51
C LEU A 176 -2.42 -31.07 -31.92
N LEU A 177 -1.91 -30.34 -32.91
CA LEU A 177 -1.81 -30.80 -34.28
C LEU A 177 -0.73 -31.88 -34.46
N PHE A 178 0.23 -31.99 -33.54
CA PHE A 178 1.26 -33.04 -33.54
C PHE A 178 0.79 -34.33 -32.86
N LEU A 179 -0.38 -34.34 -32.23
CA LEU A 179 -0.97 -35.49 -31.54
C LEU A 179 -1.73 -36.42 -32.52
N GLY A 180 -1.96 -36.01 -33.76
CA GLY A 180 -2.65 -36.82 -34.77
C GLY A 180 -1.69 -37.60 -35.66
N ASP A 181 -2.14 -38.78 -36.20
CA ASP A 181 -1.41 -39.61 -37.17
C ASP A 181 -1.30 -38.96 -38.58
N ARG A 182 -1.37 -37.62 -38.65
CA ARG A 182 -1.26 -36.90 -39.91
C ARG A 182 0.19 -36.57 -40.23
N GLU A 183 0.55 -36.67 -41.51
CA GLU A 183 1.81 -36.12 -41.99
C GLU A 183 1.92 -34.62 -41.62
N VAL A 184 3.00 -34.25 -40.95
CA VAL A 184 3.25 -32.85 -40.54
C VAL A 184 3.56 -32.02 -41.79
N ASP A 185 2.63 -31.13 -42.15
CA ASP A 185 2.77 -30.19 -43.27
C ASP A 185 3.17 -28.78 -42.72
N MET A 186 3.62 -27.93 -43.61
CA MET A 186 4.01 -26.52 -43.27
C MET A 186 2.87 -25.72 -42.61
N SER A 187 1.62 -26.06 -42.90
CA SER A 187 0.46 -25.44 -42.24
C SER A 187 0.45 -25.59 -40.70
N VAL A 188 0.98 -26.71 -40.19
CA VAL A 188 1.09 -27.01 -38.77
C VAL A 188 2.07 -26.03 -38.11
N TYR A 189 3.21 -25.77 -38.74
CA TYR A 189 4.20 -24.81 -38.25
C TYR A 189 3.68 -23.37 -38.28
N TYR A 190 2.94 -22.97 -39.33
CA TYR A 190 2.31 -21.63 -39.40
C TYR A 190 1.33 -21.44 -38.28
N ILE A 191 0.44 -22.39 -38.01
CA ILE A 191 -0.54 -22.30 -36.92
C ILE A 191 0.17 -22.25 -35.59
N ARG A 192 1.16 -23.09 -35.34
CA ARG A 192 1.96 -23.14 -34.11
C ARG A 192 2.60 -21.78 -33.84
N THR A 193 3.37 -21.25 -34.79
CA THR A 193 4.06 -19.96 -34.63
C THR A 193 3.06 -18.81 -34.42
N LEU A 194 1.91 -18.83 -35.11
CA LEU A 194 0.87 -17.82 -34.93
C LEU A 194 0.28 -17.86 -33.50
N VAL A 195 0.01 -19.05 -32.99
CA VAL A 195 -0.50 -19.24 -31.62
C VAL A 195 0.53 -18.77 -30.59
N ASP A 196 1.80 -19.09 -30.78
CA ASP A 196 2.89 -18.69 -29.91
C ASP A 196 3.09 -17.16 -29.92
N ILE A 197 2.99 -16.50 -31.09
CA ILE A 197 3.01 -15.03 -31.21
C ILE A 197 1.84 -14.41 -30.42
N CYS A 198 0.62 -14.94 -30.62
CA CYS A 198 -0.55 -14.45 -29.87
C CYS A 198 -0.35 -14.62 -28.37
N GLY A 199 0.19 -15.74 -27.92
CA GLY A 199 0.51 -15.99 -26.52
C GLY A 199 1.49 -14.98 -25.93
N VAL A 200 2.61 -14.73 -26.62
CA VAL A 200 3.60 -13.72 -26.21
C VAL A 200 2.97 -12.32 -26.16
N LEU A 201 2.19 -11.93 -27.18
CA LEU A 201 1.54 -10.62 -27.23
C LEU A 201 0.55 -10.44 -26.05
N ILE A 202 -0.31 -11.43 -25.79
CA ILE A 202 -1.28 -11.36 -24.67
C ILE A 202 -0.56 -11.25 -23.34
N LEU A 203 0.48 -12.07 -23.09
CA LEU A 203 1.24 -12.01 -21.84
C LEU A 203 2.04 -10.70 -21.70
N THR A 204 2.49 -10.11 -22.80
CA THR A 204 3.15 -8.81 -22.80
C THR A 204 2.17 -7.70 -22.48
N VAL A 205 1.01 -7.67 -23.13
CA VAL A 205 -0.06 -6.70 -22.83
C VAL A 205 -0.53 -6.83 -21.38
N GLN A 206 -0.73 -8.05 -20.89
CA GLN A 206 -1.07 -8.28 -19.49
C GLN A 206 0.00 -7.70 -18.54
N HIS A 207 1.27 -7.89 -18.87
CA HIS A 207 2.37 -7.35 -18.07
C HIS A 207 2.37 -5.82 -18.04
N GLU A 208 2.17 -5.18 -19.20
CA GLU A 208 2.07 -3.71 -19.27
C GLU A 208 0.86 -3.18 -18.50
N GLN A 209 -0.29 -3.84 -18.56
CA GLN A 209 -1.47 -3.45 -17.76
C GLN A 209 -1.21 -3.55 -16.24
N LEU A 210 -0.55 -4.61 -15.79
CA LEU A 210 -0.17 -4.77 -14.37
C LEU A 210 0.79 -3.66 -13.93
N ARG A 211 1.71 -3.30 -14.79
CA ARG A 211 2.69 -2.25 -14.56
C ARG A 211 2.03 -0.87 -14.51
N GLU A 212 1.15 -0.58 -15.44
CA GLU A 212 0.39 0.66 -15.51
C GLU A 212 -0.49 0.83 -14.26
N ALA A 213 -1.18 -0.23 -13.84
CA ALA A 213 -1.95 -0.26 -12.61
C ALA A 213 -1.09 -0.01 -11.36
N ALA A 214 0.11 -0.57 -11.30
CA ALA A 214 1.05 -0.33 -10.20
C ALA A 214 1.53 1.13 -10.15
N LEU A 215 1.87 1.73 -11.31
CA LEU A 215 2.25 3.14 -11.42
C LEU A 215 1.10 4.09 -11.02
N HIS A 216 -0.12 3.81 -11.47
CA HIS A 216 -1.29 4.58 -11.05
C HIS A 216 -1.52 4.53 -9.54
N SER A 217 -1.35 3.36 -8.93
CA SER A 217 -1.46 3.20 -7.48
C SER A 217 -0.39 4.00 -6.72
N GLU A 218 0.85 4.01 -7.22
CA GLU A 218 1.96 4.79 -6.64
C GLU A 218 1.72 6.30 -6.77
N LEU A 219 1.26 6.76 -7.93
CA LEU A 219 0.91 8.16 -8.16
C LEU A 219 -0.25 8.61 -7.25
N ALA A 220 -1.30 7.80 -7.11
CA ALA A 220 -2.42 8.11 -6.22
C ALA A 220 -1.97 8.21 -4.74
N ALA A 221 -1.07 7.32 -4.29
CA ALA A 221 -0.50 7.40 -2.95
C ALA A 221 0.34 8.67 -2.74
N MET A 222 1.13 9.09 -3.75
CA MET A 222 1.88 10.33 -3.70
C MET A 222 0.97 11.57 -3.65
N ASP A 223 -0.09 11.58 -4.45
CA ASP A 223 -1.07 12.68 -4.48
C ASP A 223 -1.76 12.84 -3.12
N GLU A 224 -2.14 11.74 -2.47
CA GLU A 224 -2.70 11.77 -1.12
C GLU A 224 -1.74 12.36 -0.09
N VAL A 225 -0.45 12.01 -0.15
CA VAL A 225 0.58 12.58 0.75
C VAL A 225 0.74 14.07 0.52
N LEU A 226 0.80 14.51 -0.75
CA LEU A 226 0.90 15.92 -1.11
C LEU A 226 -0.33 16.71 -0.65
N HIS A 227 -1.53 16.14 -0.81
CA HIS A 227 -2.76 16.78 -0.36
C HIS A 227 -2.77 16.97 1.17
N ARG A 228 -2.37 15.96 1.93
CA ARG A 228 -2.24 16.06 3.40
C ARG A 228 -1.22 17.12 3.81
N GLN A 229 -0.06 17.20 3.13
CA GLN A 229 0.94 18.24 3.41
C GLN A 229 0.42 19.64 3.10
N TYR A 230 -0.31 19.80 2.00
CA TYR A 230 -0.92 21.06 1.62
C TYR A 230 -1.97 21.55 2.64
N GLU A 231 -2.84 20.65 3.10
CA GLU A 231 -3.81 20.96 4.16
C GLU A 231 -3.13 21.34 5.48
N GLN A 232 -2.07 20.66 5.86
CA GLN A 232 -1.27 21.02 7.04
C GLN A 232 -0.62 22.40 6.89
N TYR A 233 -0.05 22.69 5.71
CA TYR A 233 0.51 24.01 5.41
C TYR A 233 -0.54 25.11 5.47
N LYS A 234 -1.73 24.88 4.91
CA LYS A 234 -2.84 25.81 4.93
C LYS A 234 -3.28 26.15 6.37
N ARG A 235 -3.46 25.14 7.20
CA ARG A 235 -3.78 25.33 8.64
C ARG A 235 -2.69 26.09 9.38
N SER A 236 -1.43 25.80 9.14
CA SER A 236 -0.30 26.53 9.74
C SER A 236 -0.30 28.00 9.30
N LYS A 237 -0.55 28.28 8.03
CA LYS A 237 -0.63 29.63 7.48
C LYS A 237 -1.80 30.43 8.07
N GLU A 238 -2.95 29.78 8.25
CA GLU A 238 -4.11 30.40 8.91
C GLU A 238 -3.82 30.71 10.38
N GLY A 239 -3.13 29.81 11.10
CA GLY A 239 -2.66 30.04 12.47
C GLY A 239 -1.72 31.24 12.57
N ILE A 240 -0.74 31.35 11.66
CA ILE A 240 0.18 32.50 11.60
C ILE A 240 -0.59 33.82 11.31
N ARG A 241 -1.57 33.79 10.41
CA ARG A 241 -2.42 34.96 10.13
C ARG A 241 -3.19 35.43 11.36
N LEU A 242 -3.76 34.47 12.11
CA LEU A 242 -4.51 34.77 13.33
C LEU A 242 -3.59 35.40 14.38
N ILE A 243 -2.40 34.84 14.59
CA ILE A 243 -1.38 35.40 15.50
C ILE A 243 -0.99 36.81 15.08
N ASN A 244 -0.70 37.03 13.80
CA ASN A 244 -0.35 38.36 13.28
C ASN A 244 -1.49 39.40 13.43
N SER A 245 -2.74 38.99 13.21
CA SER A 245 -3.92 39.83 13.41
C SER A 245 -4.05 40.23 14.89
N ARG A 246 -3.90 39.29 15.81
CA ARG A 246 -3.93 39.55 17.26
C ARG A 246 -2.76 40.42 17.71
N TYR A 247 -1.55 40.18 17.18
CA TYR A 247 -0.40 41.03 17.47
C TYR A 247 -0.64 42.48 17.03
N HIS A 248 -1.24 42.66 15.85
CA HIS A 248 -1.55 44.00 15.32
C HIS A 248 -2.62 44.72 16.17
N GLU A 249 -3.66 43.99 16.59
CA GLU A 249 -4.72 44.49 17.49
C GLU A 249 -4.14 44.93 18.84
N LEU A 250 -3.31 44.10 19.48
CA LEU A 250 -2.61 44.43 20.72
C LEU A 250 -1.70 45.67 20.58
N LYS A 251 -0.98 45.78 19.44
CA LYS A 251 -0.12 46.94 19.17
C LYS A 251 -0.91 48.24 19.06
N ILE A 252 -2.11 48.23 18.45
CA ILE A 252 -3.00 49.38 18.38
C ILE A 252 -3.50 49.73 19.78
N GLN A 253 -3.99 48.77 20.55
CA GLN A 253 -4.48 48.99 21.91
C GLN A 253 -3.39 49.62 22.83
N ILE A 254 -2.13 49.13 22.74
CA ILE A 254 -1.02 49.71 23.48
C ILE A 254 -0.73 51.14 23.02
N ALA A 255 -0.83 51.45 21.72
CA ALA A 255 -0.62 52.80 21.20
C ALA A 255 -1.69 53.74 21.65
N ASP A 256 -2.95 53.32 21.67
CA ASP A 256 -4.09 54.11 22.16
C ASP A 256 -3.97 54.41 23.66
N ILE A 257 -3.57 53.42 24.48
CA ILE A 257 -3.31 53.59 25.91
C ILE A 257 -2.19 54.61 26.15
N ARG A 258 -1.12 54.57 25.33
CA ARG A 258 0.01 55.52 25.44
C ARG A 258 -0.36 56.95 25.00
N ALA A 259 -1.31 57.09 24.09
CA ALA A 259 -1.76 58.39 23.59
C ALA A 259 -2.78 59.08 24.51
N GLU A 260 -3.44 58.33 25.41
CA GLU A 260 -4.40 58.88 26.37
C GLU A 260 -3.72 59.75 27.43
N ARG A 261 -4.15 60.98 27.58
CA ARG A 261 -3.59 61.94 28.51
C ARG A 261 -4.24 61.92 29.88
N ASP A 262 -5.44 61.40 30.00
CA ASP A 262 -6.16 61.26 31.25
C ASP A 262 -5.73 60.02 32.01
N ARG A 263 -5.04 60.21 33.12
CA ARG A 263 -4.44 59.10 33.90
C ARG A 263 -5.50 58.13 34.42
N ALA A 264 -6.68 58.56 34.75
CA ALA A 264 -7.76 57.69 35.21
C ALA A 264 -8.30 56.81 34.08
N LYS A 265 -8.38 57.33 32.85
CA LYS A 265 -8.76 56.56 31.66
C LYS A 265 -7.66 55.59 31.19
N GLN A 266 -6.41 56.00 31.35
CA GLN A 266 -5.25 55.16 31.05
C GLN A 266 -5.19 53.95 31.99
N ASP A 267 -5.37 54.16 33.28
CA ASP A 267 -5.39 53.10 34.30
C ASP A 267 -6.59 52.14 34.08
N ALA A 268 -7.75 52.67 33.71
CA ALA A 268 -8.93 51.89 33.40
C ALA A 268 -8.76 51.04 32.09
N ALA A 269 -8.03 51.58 31.12
CA ALA A 269 -7.74 50.82 29.87
C ALA A 269 -6.70 49.74 30.11
N LEU A 270 -5.67 50.01 30.91
CA LEU A 270 -4.68 49.01 31.36
C LEU A 270 -5.36 47.91 32.18
N ALA A 271 -6.23 48.25 33.12
CA ALA A 271 -6.96 47.28 33.93
C ALA A 271 -7.88 46.37 33.06
N ARG A 272 -8.50 46.92 32.01
CA ARG A 272 -9.28 46.16 31.05
C ARG A 272 -8.40 45.20 30.24
N MET A 273 -7.23 45.65 29.79
CA MET A 273 -6.26 44.83 29.06
C MET A 273 -5.70 43.71 29.97
N GLU A 274 -5.31 44.05 31.21
CA GLU A 274 -4.90 43.08 32.22
C GLU A 274 -6.00 42.07 32.55
N SER A 275 -7.25 42.53 32.70
CA SER A 275 -8.39 41.62 32.95
C SER A 275 -8.66 40.71 31.77
N GLY A 276 -8.44 41.18 30.53
CA GLY A 276 -8.49 40.37 29.31
C GLY A 276 -7.40 39.30 29.27
N ILE A 277 -6.15 39.67 29.58
CA ILE A 277 -5.01 38.77 29.67
C ILE A 277 -5.19 37.77 30.81
N ARG A 278 -5.59 38.22 32.00
CA ARG A 278 -5.88 37.35 33.16
C ARG A 278 -7.02 36.38 32.89
N ARG A 279 -8.03 36.73 32.11
CA ARG A 279 -9.11 35.85 31.70
C ARG A 279 -8.59 34.78 30.77
N TYR A 280 -7.58 35.09 29.94
CA TYR A 280 -6.87 34.16 29.07
C TYR A 280 -5.90 33.25 29.85
N GLU A 281 -5.26 33.78 30.92
CA GLU A 281 -4.33 33.03 31.80
C GLU A 281 -5.02 32.26 32.92
N ALA A 282 -6.23 32.68 33.33
CA ALA A 282 -6.85 32.15 34.55
C ALA A 282 -7.75 30.94 34.35
N GLU A 283 -8.08 30.57 33.10
CA GLU A 283 -9.13 29.59 32.92
C GLU A 283 -8.70 28.13 33.16
N ASN A 284 -7.42 27.78 33.06
CA ASN A 284 -7.01 26.41 33.38
C ASN A 284 -5.54 26.32 33.81
N LYS A 285 -5.24 26.45 35.08
CA LYS A 285 -3.96 26.07 35.69
C LYS A 285 -4.09 24.70 36.34
N THR A 286 -4.02 23.67 35.53
CA THR A 286 -4.14 22.27 36.00
C THR A 286 -2.81 21.68 36.48
N GLY A 287 -1.69 22.36 36.28
CA GLY A 287 -0.35 21.86 36.59
C GLY A 287 0.28 21.07 35.44
N ASN A 288 -0.43 20.92 34.30
CA ASN A 288 0.10 20.30 33.06
C ASN A 288 -0.10 21.26 31.88
N PRO A 289 0.98 21.79 31.27
CA PRO A 289 0.86 22.81 30.22
C PRO A 289 0.10 22.36 28.98
N VAL A 290 0.14 21.06 28.65
CA VAL A 290 -0.59 20.51 27.50
C VAL A 290 -2.08 20.46 27.80
N LEU A 291 -2.46 19.99 28.99
CA LEU A 291 -3.85 19.98 29.44
C LEU A 291 -4.42 21.40 29.55
N ASP A 292 -3.64 22.36 30.08
CA ASP A 292 -4.01 23.77 30.15
C ASP A 292 -4.36 24.33 28.76
N THR A 293 -3.49 24.05 27.77
CA THR A 293 -3.69 24.49 26.38
C THR A 293 -4.94 23.86 25.76
N LEU A 294 -5.14 22.55 25.96
CA LEU A 294 -6.30 21.81 25.43
C LEU A 294 -7.62 22.33 26.03
N LEU A 295 -7.70 22.41 27.35
CA LEU A 295 -8.92 22.88 28.03
C LEU A 295 -9.22 24.31 27.69
N THR A 296 -8.24 25.21 27.63
CA THR A 296 -8.44 26.60 27.23
C THR A 296 -8.97 26.72 25.81
N ALA A 297 -8.37 26.01 24.84
CA ALA A 297 -8.82 26.01 23.46
C ALA A 297 -10.25 25.48 23.30
N LYS A 298 -10.62 24.42 24.04
CA LYS A 298 -11.96 23.83 24.00
C LYS A 298 -13.00 24.69 24.73
N SER A 299 -12.63 25.36 25.83
CA SER A 299 -13.47 26.32 26.52
C SER A 299 -13.84 27.50 25.61
N MET A 300 -12.87 27.99 24.83
CA MET A 300 -13.13 29.05 23.85
C MET A 300 -14.06 28.61 22.72
N ASP A 301 -13.90 27.40 22.19
CA ASP A 301 -14.80 26.84 21.18
C ASP A 301 -16.22 26.67 21.74
N CYS A 302 -16.33 26.15 22.95
CA CYS A 302 -17.62 26.07 23.68
C CYS A 302 -18.31 27.43 23.81
N GLN A 303 -17.56 28.43 24.22
CA GLN A 303 -18.09 29.79 24.40
C GLN A 303 -18.61 30.39 23.07
N GLN A 304 -17.88 30.16 21.96
CA GLN A 304 -18.31 30.61 20.62
C GLN A 304 -19.60 29.93 20.17
N ARG A 305 -19.81 28.67 20.58
CA ARG A 305 -21.00 27.86 20.23
C ARG A 305 -22.15 28.00 21.24
N GLY A 306 -22.00 28.83 22.26
CA GLY A 306 -23.01 29.00 23.32
C GLY A 306 -23.16 27.74 24.19
N ILE A 307 -22.08 27.01 24.42
CA ILE A 307 -22.02 25.83 25.29
C ILE A 307 -21.47 26.26 26.64
N ASN A 308 -22.14 25.87 27.71
CA ASN A 308 -21.67 26.09 29.08
C ASN A 308 -20.76 24.96 29.52
N MET A 309 -19.44 25.17 29.43
CA MET A 309 -18.43 24.22 29.82
C MET A 309 -17.94 24.54 31.26
N THR A 310 -17.96 23.52 32.11
CA THR A 310 -17.36 23.56 33.46
C THR A 310 -16.22 22.57 33.53
N SER A 311 -15.01 23.03 33.90
CA SER A 311 -13.84 22.19 34.07
C SER A 311 -13.29 22.24 35.48
N VAL A 312 -13.00 21.08 36.08
CA VAL A 312 -12.27 20.92 37.34
C VAL A 312 -11.18 19.92 37.08
N ALA A 313 -9.94 20.37 36.92
CA ALA A 313 -8.87 19.49 36.48
C ALA A 313 -7.58 19.69 37.29
N ASP A 314 -7.03 18.58 37.79
CA ASP A 314 -5.67 18.47 38.32
C ASP A 314 -4.85 17.60 37.35
N GLY A 315 -3.99 18.26 36.59
CA GLY A 315 -3.10 17.63 35.60
C GLY A 315 -1.72 17.28 36.14
N SER A 316 -1.44 17.56 37.42
CA SER A 316 -0.10 17.37 38.02
C SER A 316 0.41 15.93 37.93
N LYS A 317 -0.50 14.95 37.92
CA LYS A 317 -0.19 13.51 37.83
C LYS A 317 -0.16 12.96 36.40
N LEU A 318 -0.40 13.79 35.37
CA LEU A 318 -0.44 13.36 33.96
C LEU A 318 0.93 13.42 33.27
N GLY A 319 2.03 13.60 34.01
CA GLY A 319 3.38 13.75 33.45
C GLY A 319 3.92 12.49 32.75
N PHE A 320 3.30 11.33 32.96
CA PHE A 320 3.66 10.07 32.30
C PHE A 320 3.04 9.96 30.89
N LEU A 321 2.07 10.78 30.53
CA LEU A 321 1.46 10.79 29.21
C LEU A 321 2.21 11.73 28.27
N THR A 322 2.41 11.28 27.04
CA THR A 322 2.94 12.13 25.97
C THR A 322 1.91 13.16 25.51
N THR A 323 2.36 14.22 24.86
CA THR A 323 1.46 15.23 24.27
C THR A 323 0.43 14.61 23.33
N ARG A 324 0.84 13.58 22.54
CA ARG A 324 -0.05 12.89 21.61
C ARG A 324 -1.15 12.12 22.34
N GLU A 325 -0.79 11.41 23.40
CA GLU A 325 -1.74 10.65 24.22
C GLU A 325 -2.72 11.56 24.94
N LEU A 326 -2.26 12.69 25.50
CA LEU A 326 -3.14 13.71 26.09
C LEU A 326 -4.12 14.27 25.05
N CYS A 327 -3.67 14.57 23.82
CA CYS A 327 -4.57 15.00 22.75
C CYS A 327 -5.61 13.94 22.40
N THR A 328 -5.26 12.66 22.46
CA THR A 328 -6.19 11.57 22.20
C THR A 328 -7.15 11.33 23.38
N LEU A 329 -6.62 11.24 24.62
CA LEU A 329 -7.39 10.89 25.80
C LEU A 329 -8.29 12.01 26.31
N VAL A 330 -7.95 13.27 25.99
CA VAL A 330 -8.72 14.44 26.43
C VAL A 330 -9.36 15.16 25.24
N GLY A 331 -8.62 15.37 24.15
CA GLY A 331 -9.10 16.13 22.99
C GLY A 331 -10.26 15.45 22.28
N ALA A 332 -10.14 14.18 21.93
CA ALA A 332 -11.19 13.46 21.21
C ALA A 332 -12.50 13.29 22.01
N PRO A 333 -12.49 12.94 23.31
CA PRO A 333 -13.70 12.96 24.13
C PRO A 333 -14.38 14.34 24.22
N LEU A 334 -13.59 15.42 24.32
CA LEU A 334 -14.11 16.77 24.31
C LEU A 334 -14.75 17.14 22.98
N ASP A 335 -14.11 16.78 21.86
CA ASP A 335 -14.68 17.01 20.53
C ASP A 335 -16.02 16.31 20.35
N ASN A 336 -16.11 15.04 20.76
CA ASN A 336 -17.38 14.30 20.74
C ASN A 336 -18.45 14.94 21.59
N ALA A 337 -18.10 15.38 22.80
CA ALA A 337 -19.02 16.04 23.71
C ALA A 337 -19.51 17.38 23.14
N ILE A 338 -18.61 18.19 22.56
CA ILE A 338 -18.95 19.51 21.95
C ILE A 338 -19.88 19.29 20.75
N GLU A 339 -19.61 18.32 19.87
CA GLU A 339 -20.48 18.04 18.72
C GLU A 339 -21.88 17.58 19.16
N CYS A 340 -21.95 16.66 20.13
CA CYS A 340 -23.23 16.20 20.67
C CYS A 340 -24.06 17.35 21.24
N VAL A 341 -23.46 18.21 22.08
CA VAL A 341 -24.14 19.31 22.73
C VAL A 341 -24.48 20.45 21.75
N THR A 342 -23.68 20.63 20.69
CA THR A 342 -23.98 21.64 19.64
C THR A 342 -25.29 21.30 18.91
N ALA A 343 -25.63 20.02 18.77
CA ALA A 343 -26.86 19.56 18.14
C ALA A 343 -28.11 19.75 19.04
N GLU A 344 -27.95 20.10 20.33
CA GLU A 344 -29.08 20.34 21.25
C GLU A 344 -29.76 21.68 20.92
N PRO A 345 -31.08 21.64 20.64
CA PRO A 345 -31.83 22.88 20.29
C PRO A 345 -31.94 23.88 21.42
N ASP A 346 -32.03 23.39 22.67
CA ASP A 346 -32.20 24.19 23.84
C ASP A 346 -30.86 24.73 24.38
N PRO A 347 -30.58 26.05 24.29
CA PRO A 347 -29.29 26.58 24.75
C PRO A 347 -29.00 26.36 26.24
N GLU A 348 -30.05 26.25 27.09
CA GLU A 348 -29.86 26.02 28.52
C GLU A 348 -29.42 24.58 28.83
N LYS A 349 -29.65 23.66 27.93
CA LYS A 349 -29.21 22.26 28.01
C LYS A 349 -27.85 22.00 27.36
N ARG A 350 -27.24 23.00 26.74
CA ARG A 350 -25.87 22.88 26.19
C ARG A 350 -24.84 22.89 27.30
N LEU A 351 -24.79 21.78 28.04
CA LEU A 351 -23.99 21.63 29.25
C LEU A 351 -22.90 20.58 29.02
N LEU A 352 -21.65 20.91 29.32
CA LEU A 352 -20.49 20.06 29.27
C LEU A 352 -19.69 20.17 30.57
N ARG A 353 -19.37 19.05 31.19
CA ARG A 353 -18.57 18.98 32.42
C ARG A 353 -17.34 18.13 32.21
N VAL A 354 -16.20 18.63 32.65
CA VAL A 354 -14.90 17.90 32.58
C VAL A 354 -14.33 17.84 33.99
N ALA A 355 -13.91 16.65 34.39
CA ALA A 355 -13.21 16.45 35.64
C ALA A 355 -11.98 15.60 35.44
N VAL A 356 -10.82 16.04 35.94
CA VAL A 356 -9.56 15.30 35.99
C VAL A 356 -9.06 15.33 37.43
N TYR A 357 -8.92 14.17 38.05
CA TYR A 357 -8.52 14.09 39.45
C TYR A 357 -7.85 12.75 39.79
N ASP A 358 -7.03 12.76 40.82
CA ASP A 358 -6.42 11.56 41.38
C ASP A 358 -7.43 10.78 42.23
N GLN A 359 -7.51 9.48 42.00
CA GLN A 359 -8.36 8.56 42.77
C GLN A 359 -7.59 7.28 43.05
N SER A 360 -7.13 7.12 44.30
CA SER A 360 -6.52 5.87 44.79
C SER A 360 -5.38 5.33 43.93
N GLY A 361 -4.44 6.19 43.52
CA GLY A 361 -3.28 5.81 42.70
C GLY A 361 -3.58 5.72 41.20
N CYS A 362 -4.76 6.17 40.77
CA CYS A 362 -5.14 6.26 39.36
C CYS A 362 -5.59 7.69 39.04
N VAL A 363 -5.37 8.14 37.82
CA VAL A 363 -5.99 9.36 37.32
C VAL A 363 -7.33 9.03 36.67
N MET A 364 -8.40 9.72 37.13
CA MET A 364 -9.73 9.66 36.56
C MET A 364 -9.91 10.84 35.60
N LEU A 365 -10.19 10.58 34.34
CA LEU A 365 -10.67 11.54 33.35
C LEU A 365 -12.17 11.30 33.16
N ARG A 366 -13.00 12.30 33.44
CA ARG A 366 -14.45 12.21 33.31
C ARG A 366 -14.98 13.35 32.46
N PHE A 367 -15.74 12.98 31.43
CA PHE A 367 -16.42 13.87 30.52
C PHE A 367 -17.92 13.60 30.59
N GLU A 368 -18.71 14.61 30.84
CA GLU A 368 -20.15 14.48 30.94
C GLU A 368 -20.80 15.58 30.08
N ASN A 369 -21.68 15.18 29.19
CA ASN A 369 -22.44 16.12 28.37
C ASN A 369 -23.93 15.76 28.36
N TYR A 370 -24.76 16.76 28.25
CA TYR A 370 -26.18 16.54 28.06
C TYR A 370 -26.45 15.94 26.69
N CYS A 371 -27.26 14.88 26.63
CA CYS A 371 -27.62 14.16 25.44
C CYS A 371 -29.07 13.64 25.61
N ALA A 372 -30.04 14.35 25.00
CA ALA A 372 -31.46 14.04 25.18
C ALA A 372 -31.84 12.64 24.61
N GLN A 373 -31.14 12.18 23.57
CA GLN A 373 -31.42 10.88 22.96
C GLN A 373 -30.54 9.79 23.57
N PRO A 374 -31.11 8.60 23.86
CA PRO A 374 -30.32 7.46 24.32
C PRO A 374 -29.25 7.07 23.31
N VAL A 375 -28.03 6.84 23.80
CA VAL A 375 -26.93 6.35 22.98
C VAL A 375 -26.92 4.82 23.05
N GLU A 376 -27.20 4.17 21.92
CA GLU A 376 -27.11 2.70 21.83
C GLU A 376 -25.65 2.26 21.79
N LEU A 377 -25.24 1.46 22.78
CA LEU A 377 -23.90 0.88 22.85
C LEU A 377 -23.87 -0.48 22.12
N GLY A 378 -22.81 -0.74 21.38
CA GLY A 378 -22.53 -2.01 20.74
C GLY A 378 -22.07 -3.08 21.73
N ALA A 379 -21.84 -4.30 21.24
CA ALA A 379 -21.28 -5.39 22.04
C ALA A 379 -19.84 -5.11 22.50
N ASP A 380 -19.15 -4.18 21.84
CA ASP A 380 -17.82 -3.66 22.17
C ASP A 380 -17.86 -2.52 23.20
N GLY A 381 -19.06 -2.17 23.69
CA GLY A 381 -19.26 -1.08 24.66
C GLY A 381 -19.12 0.32 24.05
N LEU A 382 -19.01 0.46 22.72
CA LEU A 382 -18.91 1.71 22.00
C LEU A 382 -20.24 2.10 21.32
N PRO A 383 -20.49 3.38 21.02
CA PRO A 383 -21.68 3.81 20.31
C PRO A 383 -21.80 3.13 18.92
N ARG A 384 -22.96 2.55 18.59
CA ARG A 384 -23.20 1.82 17.35
C ARG A 384 -23.22 2.69 16.10
N HIS A 385 -23.55 3.95 16.23
CA HIS A 385 -23.61 4.90 15.11
C HIS A 385 -23.08 6.26 15.54
N ASN A 386 -22.16 6.81 14.76
CA ASN A 386 -21.83 8.23 14.76
C ASN A 386 -22.99 8.99 14.11
N THR A 387 -24.14 9.08 14.77
CA THR A 387 -25.32 9.79 14.24
C THR A 387 -25.08 11.28 14.04
N HIS A 388 -23.93 11.82 14.53
CA HIS A 388 -23.61 13.25 14.48
C HIS A 388 -22.14 13.55 14.13
N GLY A 389 -21.43 12.62 13.43
CA GLY A 389 -20.09 12.90 12.89
C GLY A 389 -18.94 12.85 13.92
N GLY A 390 -19.17 12.31 15.12
CA GLY A 390 -18.19 12.29 16.21
C GLY A 390 -16.93 11.45 15.93
N TYR A 391 -15.83 11.80 16.59
CA TYR A 391 -14.55 11.08 16.50
C TYR A 391 -14.68 9.63 17.00
N ASP A 392 -13.98 8.72 16.36
CA ASP A 392 -13.97 7.30 16.74
C ASP A 392 -13.33 7.11 18.14
N LEU A 393 -14.14 6.76 19.13
CA LEU A 393 -13.70 6.49 20.52
C LEU A 393 -12.82 5.24 20.65
N ARG A 394 -12.67 4.44 19.57
CA ARG A 394 -11.75 3.29 19.55
C ARG A 394 -10.31 3.71 19.79
N GLY A 395 -9.90 4.85 19.22
CA GLY A 395 -8.58 5.41 19.46
C GLY A 395 -8.35 5.81 20.91
N VAL A 396 -9.40 6.31 21.58
CA VAL A 396 -9.37 6.67 23.01
C VAL A 396 -9.28 5.40 23.87
N GLN A 397 -10.06 4.39 23.55
CA GLN A 397 -10.04 3.10 24.24
C GLN A 397 -8.68 2.40 24.11
N ALA A 398 -8.10 2.38 22.91
CA ALA A 398 -6.76 1.84 22.67
C ALA A 398 -5.70 2.58 23.47
N ALA A 399 -5.70 3.92 23.44
CA ALA A 399 -4.75 4.74 24.19
C ALA A 399 -4.88 4.55 25.71
N ALA A 400 -6.09 4.30 26.23
CA ALA A 400 -6.27 3.97 27.64
C ALA A 400 -5.70 2.57 27.98
N GLN A 401 -5.93 1.58 27.11
CA GLN A 401 -5.41 0.22 27.28
C GLN A 401 -3.88 0.14 27.19
N ASP A 402 -3.24 0.98 26.38
CA ASP A 402 -1.77 1.07 26.29
C ASP A 402 -1.11 1.46 27.63
N HIS A 403 -1.90 2.06 28.54
CA HIS A 403 -1.49 2.42 29.91
C HIS A 403 -2.18 1.55 30.99
N ASP A 404 -2.58 0.32 30.66
CA ASP A 404 -3.32 -0.57 31.55
C ASP A 404 -4.59 0.05 32.16
N GLY A 405 -5.13 1.07 31.49
CA GLY A 405 -6.31 1.81 31.89
C GLY A 405 -7.60 1.19 31.36
N THR A 406 -8.69 1.73 31.82
CA THR A 406 -10.05 1.32 31.40
C THR A 406 -10.88 2.51 30.97
N MET A 407 -11.70 2.31 29.94
CA MET A 407 -12.68 3.29 29.49
C MET A 407 -14.09 2.71 29.67
N THR A 408 -15.00 3.51 30.24
CA THR A 408 -16.41 3.16 30.44
C THR A 408 -17.31 4.27 29.91
N LEU A 409 -18.38 3.88 29.26
CA LEU A 409 -19.43 4.78 28.75
C LEU A 409 -20.74 4.47 29.43
N HIS A 410 -21.47 5.52 29.83
CA HIS A 410 -22.76 5.38 30.49
C HIS A 410 -23.70 6.51 30.02
N TRP A 411 -24.96 6.15 29.74
CA TRP A 411 -26.01 7.10 29.49
C TRP A 411 -27.13 6.90 30.51
N ALA A 412 -27.49 7.94 31.24
CA ALA A 412 -28.60 7.94 32.18
C ALA A 412 -29.15 9.34 32.33
N ASP A 413 -30.47 9.47 32.48
CA ASP A 413 -31.20 10.73 32.78
C ASP A 413 -30.84 11.89 31.86
N GLY A 414 -30.59 11.63 30.57
CA GLY A 414 -30.22 12.64 29.60
C GLY A 414 -28.74 13.09 29.66
N TRP A 415 -27.89 12.34 30.38
CA TRP A 415 -26.46 12.61 30.45
C TRP A 415 -25.67 11.45 29.86
N PHE A 416 -24.77 11.79 28.95
CA PHE A 416 -23.75 10.88 28.47
C PHE A 416 -22.45 11.11 29.26
N THR A 417 -21.94 10.05 29.86
CA THR A 417 -20.72 10.08 30.68
C THR A 417 -19.68 9.14 30.12
N LEU A 418 -18.50 9.68 29.79
CA LEU A 418 -17.31 8.94 29.45
C LEU A 418 -16.32 9.03 30.61
N ARG A 419 -15.82 7.89 31.10
CA ARG A 419 -14.82 7.82 32.18
C ARG A 419 -13.64 7.02 31.68
N ILE A 420 -12.43 7.55 31.92
CA ILE A 420 -11.17 6.87 31.66
C ILE A 420 -10.40 6.81 32.97
N LEU A 421 -10.00 5.62 33.38
CA LEU A 421 -9.20 5.40 34.57
C LEU A 421 -7.81 4.93 34.13
N LEU A 422 -6.77 5.65 34.50
CA LEU A 422 -5.38 5.38 34.16
C LEU A 422 -4.57 5.13 35.42
N PRO A 423 -3.95 3.96 35.63
CA PRO A 423 -3.00 3.74 36.70
C PRO A 423 -1.83 4.73 36.59
N ILE A 424 -1.42 5.29 37.74
CA ILE A 424 -0.20 6.13 37.79
C ILE A 424 1.00 5.19 37.91
N PRO A 425 1.96 5.23 36.95
CA PRO A 425 3.18 4.43 37.09
C PRO A 425 3.96 4.81 38.35
N GLU A 426 4.51 3.81 39.05
CA GLU A 426 5.35 4.00 40.23
C GLU A 426 6.67 4.72 39.94
#